data_238f1cd25ad192986f33d2b3bc79bda0
#
_entry.id   238f1cd25ad192986f33d2b3bc79bda0
#
_cell.length_a   1.000
_cell.length_b   1.000
_cell.length_c   1.000
_cell.angle_alpha   90.00
_cell.angle_beta   90.00
_cell.angle_gamma   90.00
#
_symmetry.space_group_name_H-M   'P 1'
#
loop_
_entity.id
_entity.type
_entity.pdbx_description
1 polymer ?
#
loop_
_entity_poly.entity_id
_entity_poly.type
_entity_poly.pdbx_seq_one_letter_code
_entity_poly.pdbx_strand_id
1 'polypeptide(L)'
;MKEYVMSKQILRCGTSIGANVKEALRGQSKADFRAKMNIALKEASETEYWLELLHESDYISEEQFQSIIADNIEIIKILTSIVKNSDNNV
;
A
#
# COMPACT_ATOMS: atom_id res chain seq x y z
N MET A 1 16.00 -14.18 -4.72
CA MET A 1 15.99 -13.01 -3.82
C MET A 1 15.82 -13.48 -2.39
N LYS A 2 16.59 -12.95 -1.47
CA LYS A 2 16.57 -13.40 -0.08
C LYS A 2 15.40 -12.79 0.69
N GLU A 3 14.89 -13.53 1.68
CA GLU A 3 13.77 -13.10 2.52
C GLU A 3 14.01 -11.72 3.12
N TYR A 4 15.22 -11.46 3.60
CA TYR A 4 15.57 -10.17 4.21
C TYR A 4 15.31 -8.99 3.26
N VAL A 5 15.66 -9.16 1.99
CA VAL A 5 15.46 -8.09 0.99
C VAL A 5 13.97 -7.83 0.77
N MET A 6 13.19 -8.90 0.67
CA MET A 6 11.75 -8.79 0.45
C MET A 6 11.03 -8.17 1.65
N SER A 7 11.40 -8.61 2.86
CA SER A 7 10.81 -8.08 4.09
C SER A 7 11.14 -6.60 4.25
N LYS A 8 12.34 -6.19 3.89
CA LYS A 8 12.75 -4.80 3.95
C LYS A 8 11.93 -3.95 3.00
N GLN A 9 11.65 -4.46 1.80
CA GLN A 9 10.81 -3.75 0.83
C GLN A 9 9.37 -3.60 1.33
N ILE A 10 8.83 -4.62 1.97
CA ILE A 10 7.49 -4.55 2.55
C ILE A 10 7.42 -3.49 3.65
N LEU A 11 8.44 -3.45 4.52
CA LEU A 11 8.51 -2.44 5.57
C LEU A 11 8.59 -1.03 4.98
N ARG A 12 9.40 -0.86 3.94
CA ARG A 12 9.52 0.42 3.24
C ARG A 12 8.18 0.85 2.65
N CYS A 13 7.49 -0.07 1.97
CA CYS A 13 6.19 0.21 1.38
C CYS A 13 5.15 0.58 2.44
N GLY A 14 5.09 -0.19 3.52
CA GLY A 14 4.15 0.07 4.61
C GLY A 14 4.38 1.42 5.26
N THR A 15 5.63 1.76 5.50
CA THR A 15 6.00 3.05 6.08
C THR A 15 5.63 4.19 5.12
N SER A 16 5.87 3.99 3.82
CA SER A 16 5.54 4.99 2.81
C SER A 16 4.03 5.22 2.70
N ILE A 17 3.23 4.15 2.79
CA ILE A 17 1.77 4.27 2.78
C ILE A 17 1.32 5.18 3.91
N GLY A 18 1.76 4.89 5.13
CA GLY A 18 1.39 5.67 6.31
C GLY A 18 1.83 7.12 6.21
N ALA A 19 3.07 7.34 5.77
CA ALA A 19 3.62 8.70 5.64
C ALA A 19 2.83 9.51 4.62
N ASN A 20 2.50 8.94 3.49
CA ASN A 20 1.77 9.65 2.44
C ASN A 20 0.33 9.94 2.83
N VAL A 21 -0.33 9.03 3.53
CA VAL A 21 -1.68 9.29 4.05
C VAL A 21 -1.64 10.44 5.04
N LYS A 22 -0.66 10.43 5.94
CA LYS A 22 -0.51 11.50 6.94
C LYS A 22 -0.26 12.86 6.26
N GLU A 23 0.62 12.88 5.25
CA GLU A 23 0.89 14.11 4.51
C GLU A 23 -0.34 14.57 3.72
N ALA A 24 -1.13 13.65 3.16
CA ALA A 24 -2.35 13.98 2.46
C ALA A 24 -3.33 14.71 3.38
N LEU A 25 -3.48 14.21 4.61
CA LEU A 25 -4.39 14.80 5.59
C LEU A 25 -3.93 16.20 6.03
N ARG A 26 -2.65 16.49 5.89
CA ARG A 26 -2.07 17.80 6.21
C ARG A 26 -1.87 18.67 4.99
N GLY A 27 -2.25 18.18 3.81
CA GLY A 27 -2.07 18.90 2.56
C GLY A 27 -2.89 20.16 2.51
N GLN A 28 -2.42 21.12 1.72
CA GLN A 28 -3.03 22.45 1.64
C GLN A 28 -3.97 22.61 0.47
N SER A 29 -4.09 21.60 -0.39
CA SER A 29 -4.95 21.65 -1.55
C SER A 29 -5.53 20.29 -1.87
N LYS A 30 -6.61 20.27 -2.66
CA LYS A 30 -7.19 19.01 -3.13
C LYS A 30 -6.23 18.26 -4.04
N ALA A 31 -5.47 18.99 -4.85
CA ALA A 31 -4.50 18.38 -5.75
C ALA A 31 -3.38 17.71 -4.97
N ASP A 32 -2.91 18.34 -3.90
CA ASP A 32 -1.88 17.77 -3.05
C ASP A 32 -2.41 16.52 -2.32
N PHE A 33 -3.62 16.59 -1.78
CA PHE A 33 -4.27 15.46 -1.13
C PHE A 33 -4.35 14.27 -2.09
N ARG A 34 -4.86 14.49 -3.29
CA ARG A 34 -5.00 13.42 -4.29
C ARG A 34 -3.64 12.84 -4.70
N ALA A 35 -2.65 13.71 -4.89
CA ALA A 35 -1.31 13.25 -5.25
C ALA A 35 -0.73 12.33 -4.19
N LYS A 36 -0.85 12.70 -2.93
CA LYS A 36 -0.31 11.90 -1.83
C LYS A 36 -1.08 10.58 -1.66
N MET A 37 -2.39 10.60 -1.83
CA MET A 37 -3.19 9.37 -1.76
C MET A 37 -2.87 8.43 -2.92
N ASN A 38 -2.59 8.98 -4.11
CA ASN A 38 -2.15 8.15 -5.25
C ASN A 38 -0.82 7.48 -4.98
N ILE A 39 0.12 8.18 -4.34
CA ILE A 39 1.40 7.58 -3.98
C ILE A 39 1.18 6.45 -2.98
N ALA A 40 0.32 6.66 -1.99
CA ALA A 40 -0.01 5.61 -1.01
C ALA A 40 -0.62 4.39 -1.70
N LEU A 41 -1.53 4.60 -2.65
CA LEU A 41 -2.15 3.52 -3.41
C LEU A 41 -1.11 2.73 -4.21
N LYS A 42 -0.19 3.42 -4.85
CA LYS A 42 0.89 2.78 -5.60
C LYS A 42 1.75 1.92 -4.68
N GLU A 43 2.08 2.42 -3.50
CA GLU A 43 2.87 1.68 -2.53
C GLU A 43 2.12 0.46 -1.99
N ALA A 44 0.81 0.56 -1.81
CA ALA A 44 0.00 -0.58 -1.38
C ALA A 44 -0.02 -1.67 -2.46
N SER A 45 -0.08 -1.27 -3.73
CA SER A 45 -0.01 -2.22 -4.85
C SER A 45 1.35 -2.89 -4.93
N GLU A 46 2.42 -2.15 -4.65
CA GLU A 46 3.77 -2.71 -4.62
C GLU A 46 3.92 -3.70 -3.45
N THR A 47 3.27 -3.42 -2.33
CA THR A 47 3.26 -4.34 -1.18
C THR A 47 2.67 -5.69 -1.57
N GLU A 48 1.60 -5.70 -2.36
CA GLU A 48 1.00 -6.94 -2.84
C GLU A 48 2.01 -7.78 -3.63
N TYR A 49 2.77 -7.14 -4.50
CA TYR A 49 3.82 -7.83 -5.27
C TYR A 49 4.85 -8.49 -4.35
N TRP A 50 5.34 -7.76 -3.35
CA TRP A 50 6.35 -8.31 -2.44
C TRP A 50 5.81 -9.43 -1.58
N LEU A 51 4.54 -9.34 -1.15
CA LEU A 51 3.89 -10.39 -0.37
C LEU A 51 3.73 -11.67 -1.20
N GLU A 52 3.32 -11.55 -2.45
CA GLU A 52 3.21 -12.69 -3.35
C GLU A 52 4.56 -13.36 -3.56
N LEU A 53 5.61 -12.55 -3.72
CA LEU A 53 6.95 -13.09 -3.92
C LEU A 53 7.45 -13.84 -2.68
N LEU A 54 7.20 -13.30 -1.48
CA LEU A 54 7.53 -13.99 -0.22
C LEU A 54 6.79 -15.33 -0.13
N HIS A 55 5.54 -15.35 -0.51
CA HIS A 55 4.72 -16.56 -0.46
C HIS A 55 5.21 -17.60 -1.47
N GLU A 56 5.48 -17.18 -2.69
CA GLU A 56 5.98 -18.08 -3.75
C GLU A 56 7.36 -18.65 -3.41
N SER A 57 8.14 -17.92 -2.62
CA SER A 57 9.47 -18.35 -2.21
C SER A 57 9.44 -19.16 -0.90
N ASP A 58 8.27 -19.48 -0.39
CA ASP A 58 8.06 -20.27 0.82
C ASP A 58 8.62 -19.64 2.10
N TYR A 59 8.76 -18.32 2.13
CA TYR A 59 9.23 -17.63 3.34
C TYR A 59 8.11 -17.35 4.34
N ILE A 60 6.86 -17.39 3.89
CA ILE A 60 5.70 -17.29 4.78
C ILE A 60 4.73 -18.41 4.44
N SER A 61 3.94 -18.83 5.42
CA SER A 61 2.98 -19.90 5.24
C SER A 61 1.77 -19.40 4.43
N GLU A 62 0.98 -20.36 3.91
CA GLU A 62 -0.25 -20.03 3.22
C GLU A 62 -1.20 -19.25 4.13
N GLU A 63 -1.30 -19.67 5.38
CA GLU A 63 -2.17 -19.01 6.35
C GLU A 63 -1.73 -17.57 6.62
N GLN A 64 -0.43 -17.36 6.82
CA GLN A 64 0.13 -16.02 7.02
C GLN A 64 -0.11 -15.15 5.79
N PHE A 65 0.13 -15.71 4.61
CA PHE A 65 -0.06 -14.98 3.36
C PHE A 65 -1.52 -14.54 3.20
N GLN A 66 -2.46 -15.47 3.40
CA GLN A 66 -3.88 -15.16 3.21
C GLN A 66 -4.35 -14.05 4.17
N SER A 67 -3.86 -14.06 5.39
CA SER A 67 -4.21 -13.04 6.37
C SER A 67 -3.69 -11.66 5.98
N ILE A 68 -2.41 -11.58 5.62
CA ILE A 68 -1.77 -10.30 5.31
C ILE A 68 -2.27 -9.74 3.97
N ILE A 69 -2.42 -10.62 2.96
CA ILE A 69 -2.85 -10.16 1.65
C ILE A 69 -4.30 -9.63 1.69
N ALA A 70 -5.15 -10.24 2.51
CA ALA A 70 -6.53 -9.78 2.68
C ALA A 70 -6.55 -8.36 3.24
N ASP A 71 -5.73 -8.07 4.24
CA ASP A 71 -5.61 -6.74 4.82
C ASP A 71 -5.10 -5.73 3.79
N ASN A 72 -4.10 -6.14 3.00
CA ASN A 72 -3.54 -5.25 1.99
C ASN A 72 -4.53 -4.94 0.87
N ILE A 73 -5.30 -5.94 0.46
CA ILE A 73 -6.35 -5.73 -0.55
C ILE A 73 -7.40 -4.75 -0.03
N GLU A 74 -7.75 -4.84 1.25
CA GLU A 74 -8.70 -3.92 1.87
C GLU A 74 -8.15 -2.49 1.85
N ILE A 75 -6.87 -2.31 2.16
CA ILE A 75 -6.22 -1.00 2.10
C ILE A 75 -6.27 -0.45 0.66
N ILE A 76 -5.98 -1.30 -0.33
CA ILE A 76 -6.04 -0.90 -1.74
C ILE A 76 -7.44 -0.41 -2.11
N LYS A 77 -8.47 -1.14 -1.68
CA LYS A 77 -9.86 -0.76 -1.95
C LYS A 77 -10.20 0.59 -1.35
N ILE A 78 -9.80 0.81 -0.10
CA ILE A 78 -10.06 2.06 0.60
C ILE A 78 -9.38 3.22 -0.11
N LEU A 79 -8.08 3.07 -0.43
CA LEU A 79 -7.31 4.11 -1.09
C LEU A 79 -7.83 4.39 -2.49
N THR A 80 -8.22 3.35 -3.23
CA THR A 80 -8.80 3.49 -4.55
C THR A 80 -10.08 4.31 -4.50
N SER A 81 -10.93 4.02 -3.51
CA SER A 81 -12.18 4.75 -3.32
C SER A 81 -11.92 6.23 -3.01
N ILE A 82 -10.94 6.50 -2.13
CA ILE A 82 -10.58 7.87 -1.75
C ILE A 82 -10.09 8.66 -2.97
N VAL A 83 -9.20 8.07 -3.76
CA VAL A 83 -8.66 8.72 -4.95
C VAL A 83 -9.77 9.01 -5.96
N LYS A 84 -10.62 8.02 -6.20
CA LYS A 84 -11.73 8.16 -7.14
C LYS A 84 -12.69 9.26 -6.70
N ASN A 85 -13.02 9.32 -5.43
CA ASN A 85 -13.92 10.34 -4.90
C ASN A 85 -13.28 11.73 -4.96
N SER A 86 -11.97 11.82 -4.81
CA SER A 86 -11.25 13.08 -4.94
C SER A 86 -11.31 13.62 -6.35
N ASP A 87 -11.28 12.75 -7.36
CA ASP A 87 -11.39 13.13 -8.76
C ASP A 87 -12.80 13.66 -9.08
N ASN A 88 -13.81 13.11 -8.44
CA ASN A 88 -15.21 13.49 -8.67
C ASN A 88 -15.63 14.74 -7.92
N ASN A 89 -14.86 15.16 -6.94
CA ASN A 89 -15.14 16.34 -6.10
C ASN A 89 -14.41 17.56 -6.63
N VAL A 90 -14.85 18.03 -7.74
CA VAL A 90 -14.23 19.19 -8.39
C VAL A 90 -14.82 20.50 -7.87
#